data_7130bc98d808a149a55f36cfcf6a2478
#
_entry.id   7130bc98d808a149a55f36cfcf6a2478
#
_cell.length_a   1.000
_cell.length_b   1.000
_cell.length_c   1.000
_cell.angle_alpha   90.00
_cell.angle_beta   90.00
_cell.angle_gamma   90.00
#
_symmetry.space_group_name_H-M   'P 1'
#
loop_
_entity.id
_entity.type
_entity.pdbx_description
1 polymer ?
#
loop_
_entity_poly.entity_id
_entity_poly.type
_entity_poly.pdbx_seq_one_letter_code
_entity_poly.pdbx_strand_id
1 'polypeptide(L)'
;NPKSGRDWVGGLAYTRTNKTSVLRTGIAFSGIFPVSVGFKGLFQLPFKIIGHAAMVNQINKTMSIEPAAIFQKAGYGTEFMFNTKVGYKYNKEKNDKVKAGLGFRTGTFSAIFFMGGEIKGINFGLSYDLPISGYAAAPGTQNGFEFGASYIGVLKKTPKPKPIIICPRL
;
A
#
# COMPACT_ATOMS: atom_id res chain seq x y z
N ASN A 1 5.76 -5.98 -35.33
CA ASN A 1 4.77 -5.11 -34.67
C ASN A 1 4.59 -5.59 -33.23
N PRO A 2 4.75 -4.72 -32.25
CA PRO A 2 4.45 -5.07 -30.88
C PRO A 2 2.95 -5.37 -30.77
N LYS A 3 2.60 -6.52 -30.19
CA LYS A 3 1.20 -6.83 -29.88
C LYS A 3 0.85 -6.10 -28.57
N SER A 4 -0.10 -5.17 -28.62
CA SER A 4 -0.71 -4.59 -27.42
C SER A 4 -1.81 -5.52 -26.92
N GLY A 5 -1.76 -5.87 -25.65
CA GLY A 5 -2.80 -6.64 -24.99
C GLY A 5 -3.55 -5.77 -23.99
N ARG A 6 -4.80 -6.14 -23.66
CA ARG A 6 -5.59 -5.52 -22.59
C ARG A 6 -5.54 -6.44 -21.39
N ASP A 7 -5.12 -5.94 -20.24
CA ASP A 7 -5.20 -6.64 -18.97
C ASP A 7 -6.40 -6.14 -18.17
N TRP A 8 -7.03 -7.04 -17.45
CA TRP A 8 -8.13 -6.73 -16.56
C TRP A 8 -7.69 -6.94 -15.11
N VAL A 9 -7.89 -5.93 -14.30
CA VAL A 9 -7.62 -5.95 -12.87
C VAL A 9 -8.94 -5.78 -12.14
N GLY A 10 -9.21 -6.64 -11.19
CA GLY A 10 -10.38 -6.57 -10.33
C GLY A 10 -10.01 -6.86 -8.89
N GLY A 11 -10.82 -6.37 -7.96
CA GLY A 11 -10.56 -6.63 -6.55
C GLY A 11 -11.67 -6.12 -5.65
N LEU A 12 -11.61 -6.56 -4.40
CA LEU A 12 -12.50 -6.15 -3.32
C LEU A 12 -11.66 -5.68 -2.15
N ALA A 13 -12.07 -4.60 -1.52
CA ALA A 13 -11.46 -4.08 -0.31
C ALA A 13 -12.52 -3.88 0.77
N TYR A 14 -12.16 -4.23 1.99
CA TYR A 14 -13.00 -4.05 3.17
C TYR A 14 -12.24 -3.23 4.21
N THR A 15 -12.91 -2.24 4.77
CA THR A 15 -12.37 -1.42 5.86
C THR A 15 -13.37 -1.40 7.01
N ARG A 16 -12.88 -1.75 8.20
CA ARG A 16 -13.63 -1.65 9.45
C ARG A 16 -12.91 -0.69 10.38
N THR A 17 -13.64 0.32 10.85
CA THR A 17 -13.12 1.31 11.79
C THR A 17 -13.84 1.17 13.13
N ASN A 18 -13.07 0.97 14.19
CA ASN A 18 -13.51 1.02 15.58
C ASN A 18 -12.88 2.26 16.25
N LYS A 19 -13.25 2.53 17.51
CA LYS A 19 -12.73 3.67 18.28
C LYS A 19 -11.19 3.69 18.37
N THR A 20 -10.56 2.53 18.49
CA THR A 20 -9.11 2.38 18.72
C THR A 20 -8.39 1.64 17.62
N SER A 21 -9.10 1.06 16.66
CA SER A 21 -8.49 0.25 15.61
C SER A 21 -9.13 0.46 14.25
N VAL A 22 -8.32 0.36 13.22
CA VAL A 22 -8.75 0.35 11.81
C VAL A 22 -8.18 -0.91 11.16
N LEU A 23 -9.06 -1.79 10.70
CA LEU A 23 -8.70 -2.98 9.92
C LEU A 23 -8.98 -2.70 8.44
N ARG A 24 -8.02 -3.01 7.58
CA ARG A 24 -8.15 -2.95 6.12
C ARG A 24 -7.72 -4.29 5.56
N THR A 25 -8.58 -4.91 4.76
CA THR A 25 -8.30 -6.16 4.07
C THR A 25 -8.73 -6.05 2.62
N GLY A 26 -8.11 -6.80 1.76
CA GLY A 26 -8.51 -6.82 0.36
C GLY A 26 -7.88 -7.97 -0.39
N ILE A 27 -8.51 -8.27 -1.53
CA ILE A 27 -8.03 -9.22 -2.51
C ILE A 27 -8.13 -8.59 -3.89
N ALA A 28 -7.11 -8.78 -4.71
CA ALA A 28 -7.08 -8.30 -6.08
C ALA A 28 -6.57 -9.40 -7.01
N PHE A 29 -7.05 -9.35 -8.25
CA PHE A 29 -6.70 -10.28 -9.31
C PHE A 29 -6.28 -9.49 -10.54
N SER A 30 -5.25 -9.96 -11.23
CA SER A 30 -4.82 -9.43 -12.53
C SER A 30 -4.38 -10.56 -13.44
N GLY A 31 -4.26 -10.29 -14.75
CA GLY A 31 -3.92 -11.32 -15.73
C GLY A 31 -5.04 -12.35 -15.90
N ILE A 32 -6.32 -11.96 -15.73
CA ILE A 32 -7.48 -12.87 -15.84
C ILE A 32 -7.56 -13.45 -17.27
N PHE A 33 -7.20 -12.66 -18.26
CA PHE A 33 -7.10 -13.13 -19.64
C PHE A 33 -5.63 -13.27 -20.03
N PRO A 34 -5.23 -14.37 -20.70
CA PRO A 34 -3.86 -14.54 -21.15
C PRO A 34 -3.52 -13.47 -22.19
N VAL A 35 -2.69 -12.52 -21.79
CA VAL A 35 -2.20 -11.46 -22.67
C VAL A 35 -0.78 -11.77 -23.05
N SER A 36 -0.56 -11.93 -24.37
CA SER A 36 0.78 -12.09 -24.91
C SER A 36 1.42 -10.72 -25.08
N VAL A 37 2.54 -10.47 -24.41
CA VAL A 37 3.30 -9.21 -24.48
C VAL A 37 4.69 -9.44 -25.06
N GLY A 38 5.27 -8.38 -25.61
CA GLY A 38 6.62 -8.37 -26.14
C GLY A 38 6.70 -8.51 -27.64
N PHE A 39 7.93 -8.42 -28.17
CA PHE A 39 8.23 -8.65 -29.58
C PHE A 39 8.00 -10.14 -29.91
N LYS A 40 7.08 -10.42 -30.82
CA LYS A 40 6.63 -11.75 -31.25
C LYS A 40 5.69 -12.51 -30.32
N GLY A 41 5.16 -11.88 -29.23
CA GLY A 41 4.17 -12.51 -28.34
C GLY A 41 4.73 -13.69 -27.51
N LEU A 42 6.02 -13.68 -27.21
CA LEU A 42 6.72 -14.77 -26.53
C LEU A 42 6.43 -14.88 -25.03
N PHE A 43 5.85 -13.84 -24.42
CA PHE A 43 5.57 -13.84 -22.98
C PHE A 43 4.06 -13.70 -22.74
N GLN A 44 3.51 -14.63 -21.98
CA GLN A 44 2.16 -14.51 -21.44
C GLN A 44 2.24 -13.96 -20.03
N LEU A 45 1.45 -12.93 -19.74
CA LEU A 45 1.31 -12.43 -18.36
C LEU A 45 0.61 -13.49 -17.52
N PRO A 46 1.23 -13.97 -16.44
CA PRO A 46 0.62 -14.95 -15.57
C PRO A 46 -0.55 -14.33 -14.79
N PHE A 47 -1.55 -15.16 -14.51
CA PHE A 47 -2.57 -14.79 -13.53
C PHE A 47 -1.93 -14.49 -12.17
N LYS A 48 -2.31 -13.35 -11.57
CA LYS A 48 -1.79 -12.89 -10.29
C LYS A 48 -2.92 -12.66 -9.31
N ILE A 49 -2.74 -13.19 -8.10
CA ILE A 49 -3.60 -12.94 -6.94
C ILE A 49 -2.78 -12.18 -5.91
N ILE A 50 -3.37 -11.14 -5.34
CA ILE A 50 -2.80 -10.38 -4.23
C ILE A 50 -3.85 -10.32 -3.13
N GLY A 51 -3.50 -10.78 -1.94
CA GLY A 51 -4.28 -10.58 -0.72
C GLY A 51 -3.50 -9.70 0.24
N HIS A 52 -4.19 -8.79 0.94
CA HIS A 52 -3.56 -8.00 1.98
C HIS A 52 -4.46 -7.86 3.21
N ALA A 53 -3.84 -7.75 4.35
CA ALA A 53 -4.47 -7.40 5.61
C ALA A 53 -3.57 -6.43 6.36
N ALA A 54 -4.12 -5.33 6.85
CA ALA A 54 -3.39 -4.35 7.63
C ALA A 54 -4.28 -3.83 8.76
N MET A 55 -3.72 -3.68 9.94
CA MET A 55 -4.43 -3.13 11.08
C MET A 55 -3.63 -1.98 11.68
N VAL A 56 -4.32 -0.91 12.04
CA VAL A 56 -3.77 0.15 12.88
C VAL A 56 -4.45 0.03 14.23
N ASN A 57 -3.71 -0.23 15.28
CA ASN A 57 -4.22 -0.31 16.63
C ASN A 57 -3.59 0.78 17.50
N GLN A 58 -4.41 1.64 18.08
CA GLN A 58 -3.98 2.68 19.02
C GLN A 58 -3.78 2.04 20.39
N ILE A 59 -2.54 1.97 20.86
CA ILE A 59 -2.21 1.47 22.19
C ILE A 59 -2.57 2.54 23.24
N ASN A 60 -2.25 3.80 22.92
CA ASN A 60 -2.58 4.95 23.74
C ASN A 60 -2.75 6.21 22.85
N LYS A 61 -2.93 7.39 23.45
CA LYS A 61 -3.16 8.67 22.73
C LYS A 61 -1.99 9.06 21.80
N THR A 62 -0.80 8.52 22.02
CA THR A 62 0.43 8.89 21.29
C THR A 62 1.06 7.74 20.52
N MET A 63 0.76 6.49 20.87
CA MET A 63 1.40 5.31 20.26
C MET A 63 0.39 4.43 19.52
N SER A 64 0.80 3.92 18.38
CA SER A 64 0.08 2.92 17.61
C SER A 64 0.99 1.76 17.22
N ILE A 65 0.42 0.58 17.03
CA ILE A 65 1.05 -0.57 16.40
C ILE A 65 0.30 -0.88 15.11
N GLU A 66 1.04 -1.13 14.03
CA GLU A 66 0.51 -1.28 12.69
C GLU A 66 1.03 -2.56 12.04
N PRO A 67 0.51 -3.75 12.42
CA PRO A 67 0.84 -4.99 11.71
C PRO A 67 0.18 -5.01 10.34
N ALA A 68 0.88 -5.59 9.36
CA ALA A 68 0.36 -5.82 8.03
C ALA A 68 0.95 -7.10 7.43
N ALA A 69 0.15 -7.76 6.60
CA ALA A 69 0.53 -8.94 5.85
C ALA A 69 0.09 -8.78 4.40
N ILE A 70 0.92 -9.24 3.47
CA ILE A 70 0.63 -9.30 2.05
C ILE A 70 0.96 -10.71 1.57
N PHE A 71 0.06 -11.29 0.84
CA PHE A 71 0.25 -12.54 0.10
C PHE A 71 0.11 -12.23 -1.37
N GLN A 72 1.03 -12.72 -2.18
CA GLN A 72 0.89 -12.66 -3.63
C GLN A 72 1.33 -13.98 -4.28
N LYS A 73 0.59 -14.35 -5.31
CA LYS A 73 0.91 -15.48 -6.16
C LYS A 73 0.81 -15.03 -7.61
N ALA A 74 1.86 -15.27 -8.39
CA ALA A 74 1.90 -14.97 -9.81
C ALA A 74 2.58 -16.13 -10.54
N GLY A 75 1.85 -16.85 -11.39
CA GLY A 75 2.35 -18.07 -12.03
C GLY A 75 2.84 -19.08 -10.99
N TYR A 76 4.11 -19.45 -11.08
CA TYR A 76 4.75 -20.38 -10.13
C TYR A 76 5.32 -19.69 -8.90
N GLY A 77 5.43 -18.35 -8.91
CA GLY A 77 5.97 -17.58 -7.78
C GLY A 77 4.90 -17.37 -6.71
N THR A 78 5.24 -17.68 -5.47
CA THR A 78 4.43 -17.37 -4.29
C THR A 78 5.29 -16.58 -3.32
N GLU A 79 4.75 -15.46 -2.84
CA GLU A 79 5.44 -14.60 -1.89
C GLU A 79 4.50 -14.22 -0.75
N PHE A 80 5.04 -14.23 0.43
CA PHE A 80 4.39 -13.75 1.64
C PHE A 80 5.27 -12.68 2.29
N MET A 81 4.67 -11.55 2.63
CA MET A 81 5.35 -10.47 3.34
C MET A 81 4.55 -10.14 4.59
N PHE A 82 5.26 -10.07 5.70
CA PHE A 82 4.72 -9.63 6.98
C PHE A 82 5.54 -8.45 7.49
N ASN A 83 4.88 -7.44 8.03
CA ASN A 83 5.57 -6.32 8.67
C ASN A 83 4.79 -5.79 9.86
N THR A 84 5.51 -5.14 10.77
CA THR A 84 4.92 -4.44 11.91
C THR A 84 5.63 -3.10 12.08
N LYS A 85 4.85 -2.03 12.19
CA LYS A 85 5.36 -0.68 12.45
C LYS A 85 4.82 -0.17 13.76
N VAL A 86 5.64 0.59 14.47
CA VAL A 86 5.25 1.36 15.65
C VAL A 86 5.21 2.82 15.25
N GLY A 87 4.10 3.47 15.52
CA GLY A 87 3.90 4.90 15.27
C GLY A 87 3.90 5.68 16.57
N TYR A 88 4.57 6.83 16.58
CA TYR A 88 4.59 7.77 17.69
C TYR A 88 4.14 9.16 17.24
N LYS A 89 3.09 9.70 17.86
CA LYS A 89 2.59 11.06 17.62
C LYS A 89 3.34 12.03 18.52
N TYR A 90 4.17 12.89 17.94
CA TYR A 90 4.91 13.90 18.67
C TYR A 90 4.18 15.26 18.74
N ASN A 91 3.30 15.55 17.77
CA ASN A 91 2.46 16.74 17.79
C ASN A 91 0.98 16.34 17.76
N LYS A 92 0.30 16.55 18.91
CA LYS A 92 -1.10 16.16 19.10
C LYS A 92 -2.07 17.05 18.30
N GLU A 93 -1.74 18.32 18.13
CA GLU A 93 -2.61 19.28 17.43
C GLU A 93 -2.60 19.08 15.92
N LYS A 94 -1.44 18.77 15.35
CA LYS A 94 -1.25 18.59 13.90
C LYS A 94 -1.29 17.14 13.44
N ASN A 95 -1.49 16.18 14.36
CA ASN A 95 -1.42 14.74 14.08
C ASN A 95 -0.09 14.29 13.45
N ASP A 96 0.98 15.09 13.60
CA ASP A 96 2.29 14.70 13.08
C ASP A 96 2.82 13.48 13.83
N LYS A 97 3.27 12.48 13.08
CA LYS A 97 3.74 11.21 13.63
C LYS A 97 4.96 10.69 12.88
N VAL A 98 5.79 9.98 13.60
CA VAL A 98 6.89 9.19 13.05
C VAL A 98 6.56 7.71 13.21
N LYS A 99 7.09 6.89 12.32
CA LYS A 99 6.89 5.45 12.32
C LYS A 99 8.21 4.76 12.03
N ALA A 100 8.43 3.65 12.71
CA ALA A 100 9.52 2.73 12.40
C ALA A 100 9.00 1.30 12.51
N GLY A 101 9.62 0.38 11.79
CA GLY A 101 9.16 -0.99 11.80
C GLY A 101 10.09 -1.96 11.11
N LEU A 102 9.73 -3.22 11.23
CA LEU A 102 10.45 -4.36 10.67
C LEU A 102 9.46 -5.21 9.88
N GLY A 103 9.96 -5.85 8.85
CA GLY A 103 9.23 -6.82 8.05
C GLY A 103 10.10 -7.98 7.60
N PHE A 104 9.45 -8.98 7.07
CA PHE A 104 10.04 -10.16 6.50
C PHE A 104 9.33 -10.52 5.21
N ARG A 105 10.09 -10.93 4.19
CA ARG A 105 9.59 -11.36 2.88
C ARG A 105 10.12 -12.77 2.58
N THR A 106 9.23 -13.70 2.23
CA THR A 106 9.62 -15.08 1.98
C THR A 106 10.23 -15.29 0.59
N GLY A 107 9.80 -14.57 -0.42
CA GLY A 107 10.24 -14.78 -1.80
C GLY A 107 11.76 -14.66 -1.98
N THR A 108 12.34 -13.65 -1.35
CA THR A 108 13.80 -13.40 -1.36
C THR A 108 14.47 -13.71 -0.02
N PHE A 109 13.71 -14.18 0.98
CA PHE A 109 14.19 -14.35 2.37
C PHE A 109 14.90 -13.08 2.87
N SER A 110 14.18 -11.96 2.83
CA SER A 110 14.75 -10.65 3.18
C SER A 110 14.14 -10.12 4.47
N ALA A 111 14.96 -9.45 5.28
CA ALA A 111 14.49 -8.56 6.34
C ALA A 111 14.25 -7.17 5.73
N ILE A 112 13.18 -6.52 6.15
CA ILE A 112 12.80 -5.20 5.65
C ILE A 112 12.76 -4.24 6.82
N PHE A 113 13.45 -3.11 6.70
CA PHE A 113 13.44 -2.03 7.66
C PHE A 113 12.57 -0.89 7.12
N PHE A 114 11.68 -0.37 7.94
CA PHE A 114 10.81 0.75 7.59
C PHE A 114 11.07 1.93 8.51
N MET A 115 11.15 3.12 7.93
CA MET A 115 11.13 4.39 8.63
C MET A 115 10.27 5.37 7.85
N GLY A 116 9.49 6.19 8.54
CA GLY A 116 8.66 7.19 7.88
C GLY A 116 7.86 8.03 8.85
N GLY A 117 6.90 8.73 8.31
CA GLY A 117 6.05 9.59 9.13
C GLY A 117 5.00 10.32 8.34
N GLU A 118 4.26 11.15 9.06
CA GLU A 118 3.28 12.07 8.53
C GLU A 118 3.52 13.45 9.14
N ILE A 119 3.77 14.43 8.29
CA ILE A 119 4.00 15.82 8.69
C ILE A 119 3.10 16.70 7.83
N LYS A 120 2.22 17.46 8.47
CA LYS A 120 1.27 18.40 7.80
C LYS A 120 0.45 17.71 6.69
N GLY A 121 0.06 16.45 6.86
CA GLY A 121 -0.71 15.67 5.89
C GLY A 121 0.10 15.07 4.74
N ILE A 122 1.41 15.28 4.71
CA ILE A 122 2.32 14.58 3.80
C ILE A 122 2.80 13.31 4.50
N ASN A 123 2.54 12.16 3.90
CA ASN A 123 3.11 10.89 4.33
C ASN A 123 4.39 10.64 3.55
N PHE A 124 5.43 10.24 4.24
CA PHE A 124 6.69 9.81 3.63
C PHE A 124 7.17 8.51 4.27
N GLY A 125 7.92 7.75 3.53
CA GLY A 125 8.45 6.47 4.00
C GLY A 125 9.71 6.09 3.24
N LEU A 126 10.57 5.42 3.97
CA LEU A 126 11.79 4.77 3.49
C LEU A 126 11.67 3.29 3.83
N SER A 127 12.07 2.43 2.93
CA SER A 127 12.29 1.02 3.24
C SER A 127 13.64 0.56 2.70
N TYR A 128 14.23 -0.38 3.41
CA TYR A 128 15.49 -1.02 3.05
C TYR A 128 15.33 -2.52 3.17
N ASP A 129 15.52 -3.21 2.05
CA ASP A 129 15.44 -4.66 1.92
C ASP A 129 16.83 -5.27 2.04
N LEU A 130 17.04 -6.09 3.07
CA LEU A 130 18.28 -6.81 3.32
C LEU A 130 18.08 -8.31 3.10
N PRO A 131 18.60 -8.92 2.02
CA PRO A 131 18.55 -10.36 1.84
C PRO A 131 19.35 -11.07 2.93
N ILE A 132 18.72 -12.03 3.62
CA ILE A 132 19.36 -12.79 4.74
C ILE A 132 19.69 -14.24 4.35
N SER A 133 19.28 -14.71 3.18
CA SER A 133 19.58 -16.07 2.72
C SER A 133 20.96 -16.17 2.08
N GLY A 134 21.47 -17.40 1.97
CA GLY A 134 22.70 -17.69 1.21
C GLY A 134 22.65 -17.25 -0.25
N TYR A 135 21.49 -16.95 -0.79
CA TYR A 135 21.30 -16.31 -2.09
C TYR A 135 21.77 -14.82 -2.11
N ALA A 136 22.02 -14.21 -0.96
CA ALA A 136 22.59 -12.87 -0.87
C ALA A 136 23.97 -12.76 -1.56
N ALA A 137 24.67 -13.85 -1.71
CA ALA A 137 25.96 -13.94 -2.41
C ALA A 137 25.81 -14.17 -3.93
N ALA A 138 24.60 -14.42 -4.45
CA ALA A 138 24.38 -14.63 -5.87
C ALA A 138 24.51 -13.30 -6.64
N PRO A 139 25.19 -13.28 -7.81
CA PRO A 139 25.26 -12.10 -8.66
C PRO A 139 23.84 -11.65 -9.03
N GLY A 140 23.45 -10.43 -8.65
CA GLY A 140 22.12 -9.87 -8.92
C GLY A 140 21.17 -9.79 -7.72
N THR A 141 21.49 -10.35 -6.56
CA THR A 141 20.78 -10.05 -5.31
C THR A 141 21.27 -8.71 -4.77
N GLN A 142 20.56 -7.65 -5.11
CA GLN A 142 20.89 -6.31 -4.64
C GLN A 142 19.99 -5.94 -3.45
N ASN A 143 20.57 -5.24 -2.49
CA ASN A 143 19.83 -4.57 -1.45
C ASN A 143 18.85 -3.58 -2.09
N GLY A 144 17.59 -3.60 -1.69
CA GLY A 144 16.58 -2.68 -2.18
C GLY A 144 16.43 -1.48 -1.26
N PHE A 145 16.53 -0.28 -1.82
CA PHE A 145 16.17 0.96 -1.12
C PHE A 145 14.99 1.60 -1.84
N GLU A 146 13.92 1.89 -1.08
CA GLU A 146 12.73 2.50 -1.64
C GLU A 146 12.36 3.76 -0.84
N PHE A 147 11.97 4.80 -1.55
CA PHE A 147 11.41 6.02 -1.00
C PHE A 147 10.01 6.26 -1.57
N GLY A 148 9.08 6.59 -0.70
CA GLY A 148 7.72 6.96 -1.09
C GLY A 148 7.25 8.20 -0.37
N ALA A 149 6.51 9.04 -1.08
CA ALA A 149 5.81 10.19 -0.51
C ALA A 149 4.40 10.28 -1.08
N SER A 150 3.42 10.62 -0.24
CA SER A 150 2.05 10.81 -0.67
C SER A 150 1.37 11.95 0.11
N TYR A 151 0.48 12.65 -0.57
CA TYR A 151 -0.35 13.71 0.01
C TYR A 151 -1.82 13.46 -0.31
N ILE A 152 -2.67 13.53 0.69
CA ILE A 152 -4.12 13.41 0.53
C ILE A 152 -4.74 14.77 0.87
N GLY A 153 -5.12 15.51 -0.17
CA GLY A 153 -5.82 16.78 -0.03
C GLY A 153 -7.33 16.61 -0.06
N VAL A 154 -8.04 17.40 0.73
CA VAL A 154 -9.51 17.49 0.70
C VAL A 154 -9.92 18.67 -0.19
N LEU A 155 -10.58 18.37 -1.30
CA LEU A 155 -11.19 19.40 -2.13
C LEU A 155 -12.45 19.92 -1.42
N LYS A 156 -12.40 21.14 -0.90
CA LYS A 156 -13.59 21.81 -0.38
C LYS A 156 -14.50 22.18 -1.56
N LYS A 157 -15.63 21.48 -1.72
CA LYS A 157 -16.70 21.97 -2.60
C LYS A 157 -17.21 23.28 -2.04
N THR A 158 -17.10 24.37 -2.82
CA THR A 158 -17.81 25.62 -2.53
C THR A 158 -19.32 25.31 -2.48
N PRO A 159 -20.01 25.66 -1.38
CA PRO A 159 -21.44 25.45 -1.32
C PRO A 159 -22.10 26.21 -2.47
N LYS A 160 -22.94 25.53 -3.25
CA LYS A 160 -23.74 26.19 -4.29
C LYS A 160 -24.60 27.25 -3.61
N PRO A 161 -24.61 28.51 -4.07
CA PRO A 161 -25.51 29.53 -3.52
C PRO A 161 -26.95 29.02 -3.67
N LYS A 162 -27.73 29.11 -2.60
CA LYS A 162 -29.14 28.77 -2.66
C LYS A 162 -29.82 29.72 -3.63
N PRO A 163 -30.65 29.25 -4.59
CA PRO A 163 -31.38 30.14 -5.47
C PRO A 163 -32.27 31.05 -4.62
N ILE A 164 -32.11 32.36 -4.78
CA ILE A 164 -33.01 33.34 -4.16
C ILE A 164 -34.27 33.35 -5.02
N ILE A 165 -35.33 32.78 -4.51
CA ILE A 165 -36.68 32.87 -5.14
C ILE A 165 -37.20 34.28 -4.77
N ILE A 166 -37.15 35.18 -5.72
CA ILE A 166 -37.80 36.48 -5.59
C ILE A 166 -39.30 36.24 -5.86
N CYS A 167 -40.11 36.24 -4.80
CA CYS A 167 -41.57 36.24 -4.97
C CYS A 167 -41.97 37.64 -5.48
N PRO A 168 -42.56 37.76 -6.68
CA PRO A 168 -43.14 39.07 -7.08
C PRO A 168 -44.32 39.35 -6.14
N ARG A 169 -44.29 40.51 -5.49
CA ARG A 169 -45.47 41.06 -4.81
C ARG A 169 -46.47 41.45 -5.86
N LEU A 170 -47.63 40.83 -5.85
CA LEU A 170 -48.86 41.28 -6.52
C LEU A 170 -49.44 42.44 -5.72
#